data_ab22c00d1984802360b106c4d94abc80
#
_entry.id   ab22c00d1984802360b106c4d94abc80
#
_cell.length_a   1.000
_cell.length_b   1.000
_cell.length_c   1.000
_cell.angle_alpha   90.00
_cell.angle_beta   90.00
_cell.angle_gamma   90.00
#
_symmetry.space_group_name_H-M   'P 1'
#
loop_
_entity.id
_entity.type
_entity.pdbx_description
1 polymer ?
#
loop_
_entity_poly.entity_id
_entity_poly.type
_entity_poly.pdbx_seq_one_letter_code
_entity_poly.pdbx_strand_id
1 'polypeptide(L)'
;MNATMSASHIYRASHYLSRQLILTRDDCPFGSEIRIQFDDSPAQPAHASFAASMQQMSGIYSEVLMQTRLIAFSLKDHNISSKNKYLSRRFVCVGQSDLADSALAEELIQSSDALHNFGQTLVIAFNELPLSAVSFSEKKKILTNVYLLKDHGIEIAFDGYNIDNESIEIFTTLNLFDYIKIPLSTLDLSLKLTGNPELFNRLHERMTMLTHTTKVAFIADRVEHAASHILARALPFEYFQGSHYSPADNLLN
;
A
#
# COMPACT_ATOMS: atom_id res chain seq x y z
N MET A 1 27.21 -37.84 31.16
CA MET A 1 26.28 -36.71 31.22
C MET A 1 26.64 -35.76 30.07
N ASN A 2 26.03 -35.95 28.91
CA ASN A 2 26.23 -35.10 27.73
C ASN A 2 25.04 -34.18 27.62
N ALA A 3 25.25 -32.89 27.89
CA ALA A 3 24.26 -31.84 27.63
C ALA A 3 24.29 -31.54 26.15
N THR A 4 23.29 -32.01 25.41
CA THR A 4 22.98 -31.60 24.05
C THR A 4 22.39 -30.19 24.10
N MET A 5 23.20 -29.20 23.73
CA MET A 5 22.71 -27.87 23.43
C MET A 5 21.85 -27.94 22.16
N SER A 6 20.56 -27.80 22.35
CA SER A 6 19.61 -27.58 21.25
C SER A 6 19.84 -26.17 20.69
N ALA A 7 20.51 -26.10 19.56
CA ALA A 7 20.58 -24.87 18.78
C ALA A 7 19.19 -24.60 18.17
N SER A 8 18.43 -23.74 18.80
CA SER A 8 17.23 -23.15 18.20
C SER A 8 17.65 -22.31 17.00
N HIS A 9 17.57 -22.87 15.81
CA HIS A 9 17.67 -22.11 14.58
C HIS A 9 16.45 -21.20 14.51
N ILE A 10 16.63 -19.95 14.90
CA ILE A 10 15.69 -18.87 14.60
C ILE A 10 15.85 -18.65 13.09
N TYR A 11 14.96 -19.25 12.30
CA TYR A 11 14.82 -18.91 10.88
C TYR A 11 14.30 -17.47 10.80
N ARG A 12 15.20 -16.52 10.55
CA ARG A 12 14.81 -15.19 10.07
C ARG A 12 14.33 -15.39 8.65
N ALA A 13 13.04 -15.17 8.40
CA ALA A 13 12.56 -15.00 7.04
C ALA A 13 13.35 -13.84 6.44
N SER A 14 14.13 -14.11 5.40
CA SER A 14 14.81 -13.06 4.68
C SER A 14 13.74 -12.23 3.94
N HIS A 15 13.80 -10.94 4.11
CA HIS A 15 12.95 -10.00 3.38
C HIS A 15 13.83 -9.01 2.62
N TYR A 16 13.32 -8.47 1.55
CA TYR A 16 13.93 -7.37 0.85
C TYR A 16 12.88 -6.30 0.51
N LEU A 17 13.34 -5.09 0.33
CA LEU A 17 12.49 -3.97 -0.03
C LEU A 17 12.55 -3.74 -1.53
N SER A 18 11.39 -3.57 -2.14
CA SER A 18 11.26 -3.18 -3.54
C SER A 18 10.51 -1.87 -3.65
N ARG A 19 10.91 -1.05 -4.64
CA ARG A 19 10.22 0.20 -4.96
C ARG A 19 9.60 0.11 -6.35
N GLN A 20 8.36 0.56 -6.49
CA GLN A 20 7.69 0.64 -7.77
C GLN A 20 7.05 2.02 -7.96
N LEU A 21 7.14 2.57 -9.19
CA LEU A 21 6.52 3.85 -9.50
C LEU A 21 5.02 3.72 -9.68
N ILE A 22 4.32 4.78 -9.33
CA ILE A 22 2.90 5.01 -9.62
C ILE A 22 2.84 6.18 -10.60
N LEU A 23 2.22 5.98 -11.75
CA LEU A 23 2.14 6.95 -12.84
C LEU A 23 0.74 7.56 -12.94
N THR A 24 0.65 8.77 -13.46
CA THR A 24 -0.62 9.39 -13.85
C THR A 24 -1.13 8.78 -15.16
N ARG A 25 -2.32 9.20 -15.58
CA ARG A 25 -2.89 8.83 -16.89
C ARG A 25 -2.05 9.28 -18.09
N ASP A 26 -1.25 10.32 -17.92
CA ASP A 26 -0.31 10.84 -18.95
C ASP A 26 1.11 10.25 -18.81
N ASP A 27 1.24 9.10 -18.15
CA ASP A 27 2.49 8.38 -17.90
C ASP A 27 3.56 9.22 -17.17
N CYS A 28 3.13 10.26 -16.44
CA CYS A 28 4.02 11.06 -15.59
C CYS A 28 4.14 10.44 -14.19
N PRO A 29 5.32 10.43 -13.57
CA PRO A 29 5.47 9.92 -12.22
C PRO A 29 4.64 10.72 -11.21
N PHE A 30 3.74 10.05 -10.51
CA PHE A 30 2.91 10.60 -9.44
C PHE A 30 3.49 10.32 -8.06
N GLY A 31 3.91 9.08 -7.84
CA GLY A 31 4.45 8.63 -6.58
C GLY A 31 5.27 7.35 -6.71
N SER A 32 5.68 6.81 -5.59
CA SER A 32 6.29 5.48 -5.53
C SER A 32 5.83 4.73 -4.29
N GLU A 33 5.75 3.43 -4.39
CA GLU A 33 5.43 2.54 -3.29
C GLU A 33 6.63 1.68 -2.93
N ILE A 34 6.90 1.57 -1.63
CA ILE A 34 7.85 0.60 -1.09
C ILE A 34 7.06 -0.59 -0.54
N ARG A 35 7.38 -1.78 -1.05
CA ARG A 35 6.78 -3.05 -0.64
C ARG A 35 7.84 -3.94 0.01
N ILE A 36 7.41 -4.63 1.05
CA ILE A 36 8.17 -5.71 1.69
C ILE A 36 7.93 -6.96 0.87
N GLN A 37 9.00 -7.58 0.41
CA GLN A 37 8.98 -8.87 -0.26
C GLN A 37 9.63 -9.91 0.66
N PHE A 38 9.01 -11.06 0.80
CA PHE A 38 9.58 -12.18 1.54
C PHE A 38 10.10 -13.20 0.55
N ASP A 39 11.30 -13.76 0.82
CA ASP A 39 11.80 -14.87 0.02
C ASP A 39 10.86 -16.08 0.18
N ASP A 40 10.32 -16.56 -0.93
CA ASP A 40 9.47 -17.77 -1.01
C ASP A 40 10.31 -19.03 -0.75
N SER A 41 10.95 -19.13 0.41
CA SER A 41 11.59 -20.36 0.83
C SER A 41 10.53 -21.30 1.41
N PRO A 42 10.40 -22.56 0.92
CA PRO A 42 9.30 -23.47 1.26
C PRO A 42 9.34 -24.07 2.67
N ALA A 43 9.94 -23.39 3.64
CA ALA A 43 10.10 -23.85 5.00
C ALA A 43 9.58 -22.84 6.04
N GLN A 44 8.28 -22.54 5.99
CA GLN A 44 7.66 -21.90 7.17
C GLN A 44 6.96 -22.95 8.02
N PRO A 45 7.42 -23.22 9.26
CA PRO A 45 6.60 -23.90 10.25
C PRO A 45 5.50 -22.95 10.73
N ALA A 46 4.27 -23.41 10.67
CA ALA A 46 3.02 -22.67 10.92
C ALA A 46 2.83 -22.13 12.36
N HIS A 47 3.85 -22.01 13.18
CA HIS A 47 3.73 -21.64 14.60
C HIS A 47 4.88 -20.74 15.11
N ALA A 48 5.21 -19.66 14.37
CA ALA A 48 5.95 -18.58 15.01
C ALA A 48 5.00 -17.84 15.97
N SER A 49 5.42 -17.60 17.21
CA SER A 49 4.55 -16.94 18.20
C SER A 49 4.20 -15.53 17.72
N PHE A 50 2.92 -15.15 17.83
CA PHE A 50 2.37 -13.86 17.40
C PHE A 50 3.19 -12.65 17.92
N ALA A 51 3.73 -12.73 19.15
CA ALA A 51 4.56 -11.67 19.73
C ALA A 51 5.93 -11.50 19.03
N ALA A 52 6.55 -12.60 18.58
CA ALA A 52 7.80 -12.53 17.83
C ALA A 52 7.58 -11.94 16.42
N SER A 53 6.40 -12.18 15.83
CA SER A 53 5.99 -11.58 14.56
C SER A 53 5.83 -10.07 14.66
N MET A 54 5.21 -9.55 15.73
CA MET A 54 4.99 -8.10 15.91
C MET A 54 6.30 -7.32 16.08
N GLN A 55 7.24 -7.82 16.89
CA GLN A 55 8.55 -7.17 17.04
C GLN A 55 9.36 -7.17 15.74
N GLN A 56 9.25 -8.24 14.97
CA GLN A 56 9.90 -8.33 13.66
C GLN A 56 9.27 -7.33 12.68
N MET A 57 7.95 -7.21 12.65
CA MET A 57 7.26 -6.25 11.78
C MET A 57 7.59 -4.79 12.13
N SER A 58 7.67 -4.43 13.41
CA SER A 58 8.07 -3.09 13.83
C SER A 58 9.46 -2.71 13.28
N GLY A 59 10.45 -3.60 13.36
CA GLY A 59 11.78 -3.36 12.76
C GLY A 59 11.74 -3.19 11.24
N ILE A 60 10.89 -3.94 10.56
CA ILE A 60 10.72 -3.84 9.10
C ILE A 60 10.07 -2.51 8.72
N TYR A 61 9.06 -2.04 9.46
CA TYR A 61 8.45 -0.74 9.19
C TYR A 61 9.43 0.40 9.39
N SER A 62 10.25 0.39 10.44
CA SER A 62 11.31 1.37 10.65
C SER A 62 12.30 1.40 9.48
N GLU A 63 12.66 0.24 8.92
CA GLU A 63 13.51 0.15 7.74
C GLU A 63 12.81 0.74 6.49
N VAL A 64 11.55 0.39 6.25
CA VAL A 64 10.74 0.95 5.14
C VAL A 64 10.67 2.47 5.23
N LEU A 65 10.39 3.01 6.41
CA LEU A 65 10.28 4.45 6.64
C LEU A 65 11.62 5.16 6.50
N MET A 66 12.71 4.52 6.95
CA MET A 66 14.07 5.03 6.72
C MET A 66 14.39 5.10 5.23
N GLN A 67 14.14 4.05 4.46
CA GLN A 67 14.35 4.04 3.01
C GLN A 67 13.48 5.08 2.29
N THR A 68 12.23 5.24 2.72
CA THR A 68 11.33 6.26 2.19
C THR A 68 11.90 7.67 2.36
N ARG A 69 12.47 7.99 3.53
CA ARG A 69 13.12 9.27 3.81
C ARG A 69 14.41 9.45 3.01
N LEU A 70 15.24 8.41 2.89
CA LEU A 70 16.49 8.45 2.09
C LEU A 70 16.22 8.73 0.62
N ILE A 71 15.20 8.10 0.03
CA ILE A 71 14.79 8.35 -1.36
C ILE A 71 14.34 9.79 -1.53
N ALA A 72 13.56 10.32 -0.59
CA ALA A 72 13.11 11.71 -0.64
C ALA A 72 14.28 12.69 -0.60
N PHE A 73 15.27 12.43 0.26
CA PHE A 73 16.49 13.23 0.38
C PHE A 73 17.33 13.17 -0.91
N SER A 74 17.56 11.99 -1.46
CA SER A 74 18.36 11.80 -2.69
C SER A 74 17.79 12.56 -3.90
N LEU A 75 16.47 12.69 -3.98
CA LEU A 75 15.81 13.44 -5.06
C LEU A 75 16.02 14.96 -4.96
N LYS A 76 16.30 15.49 -3.76
CA LYS A 76 16.61 16.90 -3.53
C LYS A 76 18.00 17.27 -4.04
N ASP A 77 18.99 16.41 -3.80
CA ASP A 77 20.38 16.70 -4.14
C ASP A 77 20.68 16.68 -5.64
N HIS A 78 19.93 15.92 -6.39
CA HIS A 78 20.10 15.83 -7.84
C HIS A 78 19.32 16.93 -8.55
N ASN A 79 19.40 18.17 -8.21
CA ASN A 79 18.95 19.34 -8.99
C ASN A 79 18.26 18.98 -10.34
N ILE A 80 17.46 17.91 -10.30
CA ILE A 80 16.75 17.34 -11.42
C ILE A 80 15.66 18.35 -11.73
N SER A 81 16.00 19.24 -12.63
CA SER A 81 15.18 20.14 -13.42
C SER A 81 13.69 19.83 -13.29
N SER A 82 12.90 20.84 -13.01
CA SER A 82 11.45 21.05 -13.03
C SER A 82 10.48 19.90 -13.42
N LYS A 83 10.96 18.81 -14.01
CA LYS A 83 10.18 17.62 -14.39
C LYS A 83 9.88 16.67 -13.21
N ASN A 84 10.66 16.68 -12.12
CA ASN A 84 10.43 15.82 -10.95
C ASN A 84 9.49 16.41 -9.90
N LYS A 85 8.82 17.49 -10.20
CA LYS A 85 7.76 18.06 -9.38
C LYS A 85 6.58 17.10 -9.16
N TYR A 86 6.58 15.96 -9.86
CA TYR A 86 5.48 15.00 -9.92
C TYR A 86 5.62 13.82 -8.93
N LEU A 87 6.80 13.51 -8.39
CA LEU A 87 6.94 12.45 -7.39
C LEU A 87 6.58 12.96 -5.99
N SER A 88 5.32 13.30 -5.79
CA SER A 88 4.85 13.96 -4.58
C SER A 88 4.31 13.00 -3.51
N ARG A 89 4.07 11.72 -3.82
CA ARG A 89 3.49 10.75 -2.88
C ARG A 89 4.41 9.58 -2.63
N ARG A 90 4.49 9.17 -1.36
CA ARG A 90 5.23 8.00 -0.89
C ARG A 90 4.29 7.02 -0.24
N PHE A 91 4.03 5.92 -0.93
CA PHE A 91 3.15 4.86 -0.45
C PHE A 91 3.95 3.85 0.35
N VAL A 92 3.44 3.50 1.51
CA VAL A 92 3.97 2.47 2.41
C VAL A 92 2.82 1.54 2.79
N CYS A 93 3.00 0.23 2.59
CA CYS A 93 2.03 -0.77 3.03
C CYS A 93 2.23 -1.09 4.51
N VAL A 94 1.14 -1.05 5.27
CA VAL A 94 1.11 -1.34 6.71
C VAL A 94 -0.02 -2.33 6.98
N GLY A 95 0.22 -3.32 7.85
CA GLY A 95 -0.84 -4.21 8.30
C GLY A 95 -1.90 -3.46 9.09
N GLN A 96 -3.17 -3.78 8.87
CA GLN A 96 -4.25 -3.11 9.59
C GLN A 96 -4.14 -3.26 11.10
N SER A 97 -3.82 -4.46 11.59
CA SER A 97 -3.63 -4.75 13.02
C SER A 97 -2.49 -3.93 13.63
N ASP A 98 -1.45 -3.64 12.84
CA ASP A 98 -0.28 -2.90 13.31
C ASP A 98 -0.61 -1.42 13.54
N LEU A 99 -1.64 -0.89 12.87
CA LEU A 99 -2.16 0.45 13.12
C LEU A 99 -2.81 0.63 14.50
N ALA A 100 -3.03 -0.45 15.27
CA ALA A 100 -3.43 -0.36 16.67
C ALA A 100 -2.26 0.05 17.59
N ASP A 101 -1.00 -0.01 17.12
CA ASP A 101 0.19 0.39 17.85
C ASP A 101 0.41 1.90 17.75
N SER A 102 0.38 2.58 18.90
CA SER A 102 0.62 4.02 18.97
C SER A 102 2.09 4.40 18.65
N ALA A 103 3.04 3.51 18.94
CA ALA A 103 4.44 3.77 18.62
C ALA A 103 4.66 3.79 17.09
N LEU A 104 4.03 2.88 16.35
CA LEU A 104 4.04 2.91 14.89
C LEU A 104 3.36 4.19 14.36
N ALA A 105 2.22 4.58 14.94
CA ALA A 105 1.54 5.81 14.54
C ALA A 105 2.43 7.06 14.72
N GLU A 106 3.16 7.16 15.84
CA GLU A 106 4.13 8.23 16.07
C GLU A 106 5.28 8.21 15.06
N GLU A 107 5.82 7.04 14.72
CA GLU A 107 6.89 6.90 13.73
C GLU A 107 6.42 7.30 12.32
N LEU A 108 5.19 6.96 11.95
CA LEU A 108 4.55 7.38 10.70
C LEU A 108 4.40 8.90 10.64
N ILE A 109 3.97 9.55 11.73
CA ILE A 109 3.85 11.01 11.82
C ILE A 109 5.22 11.67 11.66
N GLN A 110 6.25 11.23 12.39
CA GLN A 110 7.61 11.75 12.26
C GLN A 110 8.16 11.61 10.83
N SER A 111 7.84 10.50 10.18
CA SER A 111 8.24 10.26 8.79
C SER A 111 7.50 11.17 7.82
N SER A 112 6.21 11.44 8.07
CA SER A 112 5.41 12.39 7.30
C SER A 112 5.96 13.81 7.40
N ASP A 113 6.29 14.26 8.62
CA ASP A 113 6.89 15.58 8.84
C ASP A 113 8.22 15.72 8.10
N ALA A 114 9.06 14.68 8.15
CA ALA A 114 10.32 14.65 7.39
C ALA A 114 10.10 14.76 5.88
N LEU A 115 9.12 14.03 5.32
CA LEU A 115 8.76 14.06 3.89
C LEU A 115 8.18 15.41 3.48
N HIS A 116 7.38 16.02 4.35
CA HIS A 116 6.76 17.33 4.09
C HIS A 116 7.80 18.41 3.84
N ASN A 117 8.95 18.37 4.51
CA ASN A 117 10.09 19.26 4.28
C ASN A 117 10.68 19.16 2.87
N PHE A 118 10.38 18.08 2.15
CA PHE A 118 10.76 17.85 0.75
C PHE A 118 9.58 18.07 -0.24
N GLY A 119 8.45 18.57 0.25
CA GLY A 119 7.23 18.75 -0.56
C GLY A 119 6.58 17.42 -0.95
N GLN A 120 6.76 16.37 -0.15
CA GLN A 120 6.21 15.04 -0.38
C GLN A 120 5.20 14.67 0.70
N THR A 121 4.22 13.86 0.34
CA THR A 121 3.16 13.37 1.23
C THR A 121 3.33 11.88 1.45
N LEU A 122 3.24 11.44 2.71
CA LEU A 122 3.17 10.03 3.06
C LEU A 122 1.75 9.50 2.81
N VAL A 123 1.65 8.34 2.19
CA VAL A 123 0.40 7.61 1.98
C VAL A 123 0.52 6.24 2.63
N ILE A 124 -0.39 5.91 3.53
CA ILE A 124 -0.44 4.59 4.17
C ILE A 124 -1.47 3.73 3.44
N ALA A 125 -1.01 2.61 2.88
CA ALA A 125 -1.86 1.62 2.22
C ALA A 125 -2.09 0.41 3.15
N PHE A 126 -3.34 -0.01 3.32
CA PHE A 126 -3.68 -1.24 4.04
C PHE A 126 -4.86 -1.96 3.37
N ASN A 127 -4.87 -3.28 3.48
CA ASN A 127 -5.73 -4.15 2.67
C ASN A 127 -6.98 -4.67 3.37
N GLU A 128 -7.18 -4.35 4.64
CA GLU A 128 -8.36 -4.77 5.39
C GLU A 128 -9.14 -3.55 5.87
N LEU A 129 -10.45 -3.66 5.88
CA LEU A 129 -11.29 -2.59 6.45
C LEU A 129 -11.10 -2.53 7.96
N PRO A 130 -10.98 -1.32 8.56
CA PRO A 130 -10.82 -1.16 10.01
C PRO A 130 -11.90 -1.83 10.85
N LEU A 131 -13.05 -2.18 10.23
CA LEU A 131 -14.17 -2.85 10.87
C LEU A 131 -14.01 -4.37 10.96
N SER A 132 -13.04 -4.97 10.26
CA SER A 132 -12.77 -6.41 10.31
C SER A 132 -11.87 -6.84 11.47
N ALA A 133 -11.25 -5.89 12.20
CA ALA A 133 -10.43 -6.18 13.37
C ALA A 133 -11.15 -7.01 14.43
N VAL A 134 -10.41 -7.86 15.14
CA VAL A 134 -10.95 -8.94 15.96
C VAL A 134 -11.76 -8.44 17.16
N SER A 135 -11.30 -7.39 17.86
CA SER A 135 -11.97 -6.88 19.06
C SER A 135 -12.48 -5.45 18.89
N PHE A 136 -13.52 -5.08 19.63
CA PHE A 136 -14.05 -3.72 19.61
C PHE A 136 -13.02 -2.68 20.09
N SER A 137 -12.21 -3.02 21.09
CA SER A 137 -11.19 -2.10 21.61
C SER A 137 -10.06 -1.87 20.59
N GLU A 138 -9.70 -2.88 19.85
CA GLU A 138 -8.71 -2.82 18.79
C GLU A 138 -9.22 -2.00 17.59
N LYS A 139 -10.45 -2.24 17.15
CA LYS A 139 -11.12 -1.41 16.14
C LYS A 139 -11.09 0.07 16.52
N LYS A 140 -11.40 0.39 17.78
CA LYS A 140 -11.38 1.77 18.28
C LYS A 140 -9.97 2.35 18.20
N LYS A 141 -8.93 1.60 18.59
CA LYS A 141 -7.53 2.06 18.50
C LYS A 141 -7.11 2.32 17.06
N ILE A 142 -7.37 1.37 16.15
CA ILE A 142 -7.06 1.50 14.73
C ILE A 142 -7.72 2.77 14.16
N LEU A 143 -9.04 2.94 14.36
CA LEU A 143 -9.74 4.12 13.87
C LEU A 143 -9.19 5.41 14.47
N THR A 144 -8.91 5.43 15.78
CA THR A 144 -8.32 6.59 16.44
C THR A 144 -6.98 6.97 15.81
N ASN A 145 -6.10 5.98 15.58
CA ASN A 145 -4.80 6.22 14.98
C ASN A 145 -4.92 6.63 13.50
N VAL A 146 -5.84 6.03 12.73
CA VAL A 146 -6.07 6.43 11.33
C VAL A 146 -6.54 7.89 11.24
N TYR A 147 -7.46 8.32 12.11
CA TYR A 147 -7.87 9.72 12.15
C TYR A 147 -6.71 10.64 12.57
N LEU A 148 -5.93 10.23 13.57
CA LEU A 148 -4.73 10.97 13.98
C LEU A 148 -3.74 11.13 12.82
N LEU A 149 -3.49 10.08 12.05
CA LEU A 149 -2.63 10.13 10.86
C LEU A 149 -3.18 11.12 9.81
N LYS A 150 -4.48 11.11 9.55
CA LYS A 150 -5.11 12.07 8.64
C LYS A 150 -5.00 13.52 9.14
N ASP A 151 -5.15 13.76 10.43
CA ASP A 151 -4.99 15.09 11.04
C ASP A 151 -3.56 15.63 10.87
N HIS A 152 -2.56 14.75 10.75
CA HIS A 152 -1.18 15.09 10.41
C HIS A 152 -0.90 15.13 8.89
N GLY A 153 -1.93 15.14 8.05
CA GLY A 153 -1.80 15.27 6.60
C GLY A 153 -1.30 14.00 5.88
N ILE A 154 -1.37 12.85 6.56
CA ILE A 154 -1.09 11.56 5.95
C ILE A 154 -2.32 11.12 5.15
N GLU A 155 -2.12 10.79 3.88
CA GLU A 155 -3.17 10.26 3.02
C GLU A 155 -3.33 8.75 3.23
N ILE A 156 -4.53 8.22 3.03
CA ILE A 156 -4.86 6.82 3.28
C ILE A 156 -5.30 6.14 1.98
N ALA A 157 -4.74 4.98 1.70
CA ALA A 157 -5.09 4.13 0.57
C ALA A 157 -5.69 2.81 1.05
N PHE A 158 -6.79 2.38 0.45
CA PHE A 158 -7.29 1.01 0.58
C PHE A 158 -6.66 0.16 -0.52
N ASP A 159 -5.92 -0.88 -0.14
CA ASP A 159 -5.27 -1.80 -1.08
C ASP A 159 -6.09 -3.09 -1.24
N GLY A 160 -6.19 -3.57 -2.48
CA GLY A 160 -6.82 -4.85 -2.77
C GLY A 160 -8.35 -4.81 -2.82
N TYR A 161 -8.96 -3.68 -3.21
CA TYR A 161 -10.41 -3.60 -3.37
C TYR A 161 -10.96 -4.70 -4.28
N ASN A 162 -11.94 -5.44 -3.75
CA ASN A 162 -12.65 -6.48 -4.49
C ASN A 162 -14.09 -6.05 -4.77
N ILE A 163 -14.43 -5.92 -6.04
CA ILE A 163 -15.75 -5.48 -6.48
C ILE A 163 -16.89 -6.41 -6.03
N ASP A 164 -16.60 -7.70 -5.86
CA ASP A 164 -17.64 -8.69 -5.54
C ASP A 164 -18.07 -8.66 -4.06
N ASN A 165 -17.21 -8.16 -3.17
CA ASN A 165 -17.39 -8.30 -1.72
C ASN A 165 -17.68 -7.00 -0.98
N GLU A 166 -17.59 -5.84 -1.64
CA GLU A 166 -17.50 -4.60 -0.91
C GLU A 166 -18.79 -3.79 -0.92
N SER A 167 -19.24 -3.44 0.28
CA SER A 167 -20.27 -2.42 0.44
C SER A 167 -19.67 -1.04 0.20
N ILE A 168 -20.19 -0.34 -0.80
CA ILE A 168 -19.83 1.05 -1.09
C ILE A 168 -20.09 1.97 0.11
N GLU A 169 -21.11 1.65 0.91
CA GLU A 169 -21.53 2.47 2.03
C GLU A 169 -20.41 2.70 3.06
N ILE A 170 -19.50 1.74 3.23
CA ILE A 170 -18.37 1.88 4.17
C ILE A 170 -17.42 2.98 3.70
N PHE A 171 -17.11 3.03 2.42
CA PHE A 171 -16.20 4.04 1.87
C PHE A 171 -16.80 5.44 1.91
N THR A 172 -18.11 5.56 1.67
CA THR A 172 -18.81 6.85 1.72
C THR A 172 -19.03 7.34 3.15
N THR A 173 -19.37 6.44 4.08
CA THR A 173 -19.70 6.81 5.47
C THR A 173 -18.48 7.25 6.26
N LEU A 174 -17.34 6.56 6.10
CA LEU A 174 -16.14 6.86 6.89
C LEU A 174 -15.32 8.01 6.31
N ASN A 175 -15.42 8.28 4.99
CA ASN A 175 -14.60 9.28 4.27
C ASN A 175 -13.09 9.23 4.67
N LEU A 176 -12.59 8.00 4.88
CA LEU A 176 -11.24 7.77 5.38
C LEU A 176 -10.20 7.71 4.27
N PHE A 177 -10.62 7.25 3.09
CA PHE A 177 -9.70 6.90 2.02
C PHE A 177 -9.55 8.04 1.01
N ASP A 178 -8.31 8.32 0.65
CA ASP A 178 -7.93 9.23 -0.41
C ASP A 178 -7.71 8.45 -1.72
N TYR A 179 -7.29 7.18 -1.60
CA TYR A 179 -7.06 6.27 -2.74
C TYR A 179 -7.70 4.91 -2.52
N ILE A 180 -8.12 4.29 -3.63
CA ILE A 180 -8.52 2.88 -3.68
C ILE A 180 -7.70 2.19 -4.76
N LYS A 181 -6.94 1.16 -4.38
CA LYS A 181 -6.14 0.35 -5.29
C LYS A 181 -6.92 -0.90 -5.69
N ILE A 182 -7.06 -1.10 -7.00
CA ILE A 182 -7.73 -2.27 -7.56
C ILE A 182 -6.69 -3.12 -8.29
N PRO A 183 -6.39 -4.34 -7.78
CA PRO A 183 -5.43 -5.24 -8.42
C PRO A 183 -6.03 -5.82 -9.72
N LEU A 184 -5.32 -5.63 -10.83
CA LEU A 184 -5.70 -6.15 -12.14
C LEU A 184 -4.91 -7.41 -12.54
N SER A 185 -4.03 -7.91 -11.66
CA SER A 185 -3.24 -9.13 -11.89
C SER A 185 -4.03 -10.41 -11.71
N THR A 186 -5.18 -10.36 -11.04
CA THR A 186 -6.03 -11.54 -10.99
C THR A 186 -6.54 -11.80 -12.40
N LEU A 187 -5.96 -12.81 -13.04
CA LEU A 187 -6.42 -13.32 -14.35
C LEU A 187 -7.96 -13.38 -14.38
N ASP A 188 -8.56 -13.68 -13.23
CA ASP A 188 -9.99 -13.73 -13.02
C ASP A 188 -10.70 -12.39 -13.24
N LEU A 189 -10.15 -11.27 -12.75
CA LEU A 189 -10.82 -9.97 -12.90
C LEU A 189 -10.76 -9.48 -14.35
N SER A 190 -9.61 -9.58 -14.99
CA SER A 190 -9.45 -9.21 -16.40
C SER A 190 -10.32 -10.11 -17.31
N LEU A 191 -10.35 -11.42 -17.09
CA LEU A 191 -11.20 -12.36 -17.82
C LEU A 191 -12.68 -12.15 -17.51
N LYS A 192 -13.05 -11.92 -16.25
CA LYS A 192 -14.43 -11.63 -15.85
C LYS A 192 -14.94 -10.35 -16.50
N LEU A 193 -14.12 -9.29 -16.53
CA LEU A 193 -14.51 -8.00 -17.10
C LEU A 193 -14.62 -8.04 -18.62
N THR A 194 -13.71 -8.75 -19.32
CA THR A 194 -13.76 -8.89 -20.77
C THR A 194 -14.89 -9.81 -21.24
N GLY A 195 -15.23 -10.82 -20.45
CA GLY A 195 -16.31 -11.77 -20.73
C GLY A 195 -17.71 -11.34 -20.25
N ASN A 196 -17.79 -10.27 -19.42
CA ASN A 196 -19.05 -9.83 -18.82
C ASN A 196 -19.18 -8.30 -18.87
N PRO A 197 -19.82 -7.76 -19.92
CA PRO A 197 -20.02 -6.30 -20.05
C PRO A 197 -20.81 -5.67 -18.91
N GLU A 198 -21.72 -6.38 -18.27
CA GLU A 198 -22.49 -5.89 -17.13
C GLU A 198 -21.60 -5.66 -15.91
N LEU A 199 -20.66 -6.56 -15.67
CA LEU A 199 -19.70 -6.42 -14.57
C LEU A 199 -18.79 -5.21 -14.80
N PHE A 200 -18.34 -5.02 -16.04
CA PHE A 200 -17.54 -3.86 -16.44
C PHE A 200 -18.31 -2.54 -16.19
N ASN A 201 -19.55 -2.48 -16.66
CA ASN A 201 -20.39 -1.29 -16.47
C ASN A 201 -20.65 -0.99 -14.98
N ARG A 202 -20.97 -2.02 -14.19
CA ARG A 202 -21.13 -1.88 -12.74
C ARG A 202 -19.86 -1.34 -12.06
N LEU A 203 -18.69 -1.84 -12.43
CA LEU A 203 -17.42 -1.35 -11.88
C LEU A 203 -17.23 0.12 -12.26
N HIS A 204 -17.41 0.45 -13.52
CA HIS A 204 -17.29 1.82 -14.03
C HIS A 204 -18.23 2.77 -13.28
N GLU A 205 -19.51 2.43 -13.15
CA GLU A 205 -20.52 3.23 -12.45
C GLU A 205 -20.16 3.41 -10.97
N ARG A 206 -19.74 2.33 -10.29
CA ARG A 206 -19.30 2.39 -8.90
C ARG A 206 -18.10 3.30 -8.69
N MET A 207 -17.07 3.15 -9.50
CA MET A 207 -15.88 4.01 -9.43
C MET A 207 -16.25 5.47 -9.66
N THR A 208 -17.06 5.75 -10.69
CA THR A 208 -17.53 7.11 -11.00
C THR A 208 -18.32 7.69 -9.83
N MET A 209 -19.25 6.92 -9.25
CA MET A 209 -20.04 7.37 -8.11
C MET A 209 -19.16 7.67 -6.90
N LEU A 210 -18.20 6.79 -6.55
CA LEU A 210 -17.29 6.99 -5.42
C LEU A 210 -16.40 8.22 -5.63
N THR A 211 -15.85 8.42 -6.81
CA THR A 211 -15.06 9.61 -7.13
C THR A 211 -15.85 10.89 -6.90
N HIS A 212 -17.12 10.91 -7.31
CA HIS A 212 -17.97 12.11 -7.16
C HIS A 212 -18.42 12.35 -5.71
N THR A 213 -18.69 11.28 -4.96
CA THR A 213 -19.27 11.40 -3.61
C THR A 213 -18.20 11.58 -2.52
N THR A 214 -17.06 10.91 -2.63
CA THR A 214 -16.00 10.89 -1.61
C THR A 214 -14.72 11.58 -2.05
N LYS A 215 -14.58 11.94 -3.33
CA LYS A 215 -13.35 12.47 -3.94
C LYS A 215 -12.17 11.49 -3.90
N VAL A 216 -12.44 10.21 -3.73
CA VAL A 216 -11.42 9.17 -3.76
C VAL A 216 -10.87 9.02 -5.18
N ALA A 217 -9.55 8.83 -5.29
CA ALA A 217 -8.89 8.54 -6.56
C ALA A 217 -8.60 7.03 -6.68
N PHE A 218 -8.72 6.48 -7.88
CA PHE A 218 -8.49 5.07 -8.13
C PHE A 218 -7.12 4.82 -8.74
N ILE A 219 -6.44 3.79 -8.22
CA ILE A 219 -5.15 3.30 -8.71
C ILE A 219 -5.36 1.90 -9.29
N ALA A 220 -5.07 1.72 -10.59
CA ALA A 220 -4.94 0.40 -11.18
C ALA A 220 -3.63 -0.22 -10.70
N ASP A 221 -3.71 -1.25 -9.87
CA ASP A 221 -2.54 -1.92 -9.31
C ASP A 221 -2.26 -3.25 -10.03
N ARG A 222 -1.01 -3.69 -9.99
CA ARG A 222 -0.53 -4.95 -10.59
C ARG A 222 -0.89 -5.07 -12.08
N VAL A 223 -0.74 -3.99 -12.82
CA VAL A 223 -0.90 -3.99 -14.27
C VAL A 223 0.36 -4.60 -14.88
N GLU A 224 0.31 -5.88 -15.23
CA GLU A 224 1.48 -6.65 -15.65
C GLU A 224 1.53 -6.88 -17.16
N HIS A 225 0.36 -6.90 -17.81
CA HIS A 225 0.22 -7.27 -19.22
C HIS A 225 -0.55 -6.22 -20.03
N ALA A 226 -0.37 -6.24 -21.35
CA ALA A 226 -1.05 -5.34 -22.27
C ALA A 226 -2.59 -5.40 -22.16
N ALA A 227 -3.16 -6.58 -21.93
CA ALA A 227 -4.61 -6.74 -21.74
C ALA A 227 -5.10 -6.00 -20.50
N SER A 228 -4.39 -6.13 -19.37
CA SER A 228 -4.69 -5.39 -18.13
C SER A 228 -4.51 -3.89 -18.31
N HIS A 229 -3.52 -3.45 -19.09
CA HIS A 229 -3.32 -2.05 -19.45
C HIS A 229 -4.51 -1.47 -20.23
N ILE A 230 -4.98 -2.17 -21.29
CA ILE A 230 -6.13 -1.72 -22.07
C ILE A 230 -7.36 -1.59 -21.17
N LEU A 231 -7.60 -2.57 -20.32
CA LEU A 231 -8.70 -2.56 -19.36
C LEU A 231 -8.60 -1.40 -18.37
N ALA A 232 -7.40 -1.17 -17.81
CA ALA A 232 -7.14 -0.07 -16.88
C ALA A 232 -7.42 1.29 -17.55
N ARG A 233 -7.03 1.46 -18.82
CA ARG A 233 -7.29 2.70 -19.57
C ARG A 233 -8.76 2.93 -19.91
N ALA A 234 -9.56 1.86 -20.00
CA ALA A 234 -11.00 1.92 -20.28
C ALA A 234 -11.84 2.25 -19.03
N LEU A 235 -11.28 2.09 -17.83
CA LEU A 235 -11.92 2.41 -16.55
C LEU A 235 -11.47 3.80 -16.01
N PRO A 236 -12.20 4.41 -15.07
CA PRO A 236 -11.89 5.74 -14.54
C PRO A 236 -10.77 5.69 -13.49
N PHE A 237 -9.65 5.03 -13.80
CA PHE A 237 -8.43 5.11 -13.01
C PHE A 237 -7.70 6.41 -13.30
N GLU A 238 -7.23 7.07 -12.24
CA GLU A 238 -6.39 8.26 -12.35
C GLU A 238 -4.90 7.88 -12.36
N TYR A 239 -4.55 6.79 -11.66
CA TYR A 239 -3.18 6.35 -11.48
C TYR A 239 -3.01 4.87 -11.83
N PHE A 240 -1.76 4.51 -12.16
CA PHE A 240 -1.40 3.20 -12.69
C PHE A 240 -0.10 2.70 -12.08
N GLN A 241 -0.10 1.44 -11.64
CA GLN A 241 1.05 0.76 -11.06
C GLN A 241 1.13 -0.67 -11.58
N GLY A 242 2.35 -1.16 -11.81
CA GLY A 242 2.61 -2.53 -12.27
C GLY A 242 3.83 -2.61 -13.16
N SER A 243 4.31 -3.84 -13.42
CA SER A 243 5.50 -4.10 -14.22
C SER A 243 5.38 -3.65 -15.67
N HIS A 244 4.14 -3.50 -16.17
CA HIS A 244 3.89 -2.95 -17.50
C HIS A 244 4.36 -1.49 -17.63
N TYR A 245 4.29 -0.71 -16.56
CA TYR A 245 4.66 0.70 -16.54
C TYR A 245 6.06 0.94 -15.99
N SER A 246 6.40 0.27 -14.90
CA SER A 246 7.69 0.37 -14.24
C SER A 246 8.01 -0.95 -13.54
N PRO A 247 9.16 -1.58 -13.83
CA PRO A 247 9.60 -2.71 -13.04
C PRO A 247 9.82 -2.28 -11.58
N ALA A 248 9.71 -3.23 -10.66
CA ALA A 248 10.04 -2.98 -9.27
C ALA A 248 11.57 -2.96 -9.11
N ASP A 249 12.10 -1.89 -8.54
CA ASP A 249 13.52 -1.75 -8.21
C ASP A 249 13.79 -2.38 -6.84
N ASN A 250 14.79 -3.25 -6.72
CA ASN A 250 15.25 -3.75 -5.44
C ASN A 250 16.09 -2.66 -4.74
N LEU A 251 15.75 -2.31 -3.50
CA LEU A 251 16.43 -1.24 -2.74
C LEU A 251 17.66 -1.70 -1.96
N LEU A 252 17.93 -3.01 -1.90
CA LEU A 252 19.04 -3.59 -1.13
C LEU A 252 20.25 -3.99 -2.00
N ASN A 253 20.30 -3.55 -3.23
CA ASN A 253 21.47 -3.77 -4.11
C ASN A 253 22.38 -2.55 -4.14
#